data_bef821388102e032d684e9732c16da47
#
_entry.id   bef821388102e032d684e9732c16da47
#
_cell.length_a   1.000
_cell.length_b   1.000
_cell.length_c   1.000
_cell.angle_alpha   90.00
_cell.angle_beta   90.00
_cell.angle_gamma   90.00
#
_symmetry.space_group_name_H-M   'P 1'
#
loop_
_entity.id
_entity.type
_entity.pdbx_description
1 polymer ?
#
loop_
_entity_poly.entity_id
_entity_poly.type
_entity_poly.pdbx_seq_one_letter_code
_entity_poly.pdbx_strand_id
1 'polypeptide(L)'
;NAADFDDDTSAVAEQTTDAGEEIPDVDDTSEFQSDAAEATAAVAVNSTNFPDAKFRQYILDNIDTNKDKKLAASEISAVTKIDITGLGVANLKGIERFTALTELYASGNKLKTVSLTKNTKLTAINLSKNSLSGTLDLSKCTSLQTVRYSNNSLTKVTMPSKKYLKNLDYVDASYNKFTTQTNAGLNIGDSEALPNLSEVDASHNAITSFNCAGFKGILDLRNNKITTLALSNATEGCQATSLFLDGNTLSKTSSVDFTPEWISEPQQFSCDSKVASKIKMVKAKASAGTSWNQISLSIGSSSEDATYKLERKAGNGAYTTIKTWGEGELDDPEFGETYDDTTVTAGTSYTYKLTATVKIKDKNKNDKSWSNSVEVKAKAASAKPTVTV
;
A
#
# COMPACT_ATOMS: atom_id res chain seq x y z
N ASN A 1 3.62 -17.22 -43.40
CA ASN A 1 2.37 -17.73 -44.00
C ASN A 1 1.30 -17.52 -42.93
N ALA A 2 0.55 -16.46 -42.93
CA ALA A 2 -0.40 -15.89 -43.86
C ALA A 2 -1.64 -16.79 -44.08
N ALA A 3 -2.69 -16.20 -43.81
CA ALA A 3 -4.02 -16.17 -44.41
C ALA A 3 -5.09 -16.33 -43.34
N ASP A 4 -5.87 -15.34 -43.09
CA ASP A 4 -6.83 -14.52 -43.85
C ASP A 4 -8.27 -15.06 -43.73
N PHE A 5 -9.12 -14.14 -43.24
CA PHE A 5 -10.48 -13.72 -43.70
C PHE A 5 -11.57 -14.80 -43.80
N ASP A 6 -12.78 -14.58 -43.36
CA ASP A 6 -13.80 -13.67 -43.88
C ASP A 6 -15.02 -13.63 -42.95
N ASP A 7 -15.52 -12.49 -42.75
CA ASP A 7 -16.79 -11.80 -42.82
C ASP A 7 -17.90 -12.58 -43.60
N ASP A 8 -19.08 -12.74 -43.03
CA ASP A 8 -20.32 -12.62 -43.78
C ASP A 8 -21.53 -12.22 -42.93
N THR A 9 -22.10 -11.13 -43.35
CA THR A 9 -23.39 -10.54 -43.02
C THR A 9 -24.53 -11.21 -43.83
N SER A 10 -25.70 -11.36 -43.21
CA SER A 10 -27.03 -11.05 -43.78
C SER A 10 -28.13 -11.78 -43.00
N ALA A 11 -29.00 -11.07 -42.35
CA ALA A 11 -30.22 -10.45 -42.81
C ALA A 11 -31.43 -11.39 -42.99
N VAL A 12 -32.44 -11.13 -42.14
CA VAL A 12 -33.90 -11.09 -42.38
C VAL A 12 -34.63 -12.38 -42.75
N ALA A 13 -35.61 -12.74 -41.89
CA ALA A 13 -37.04 -12.77 -42.30
C ALA A 13 -37.97 -13.11 -41.11
N GLU A 14 -38.98 -12.29 -40.99
CA GLU A 14 -40.21 -12.49 -40.20
C GLU A 14 -40.93 -13.78 -40.57
N GLN A 15 -41.56 -14.42 -39.57
CA GLN A 15 -42.90 -14.93 -39.73
C GLN A 15 -43.63 -15.10 -38.41
N THR A 16 -44.75 -14.42 -38.31
CA THR A 16 -45.83 -14.54 -37.36
C THR A 16 -46.53 -15.89 -37.47
N THR A 17 -46.85 -16.52 -36.32
CA THR A 17 -48.13 -17.21 -36.13
C THR A 17 -48.47 -17.29 -34.65
N ASP A 18 -49.61 -16.78 -34.38
CA ASP A 18 -50.55 -16.85 -33.31
C ASP A 18 -50.78 -18.29 -32.80
N ALA A 19 -50.70 -18.50 -31.48
CA ALA A 19 -51.51 -19.49 -30.78
C ALA A 19 -51.46 -19.12 -29.28
N GLY A 20 -52.59 -18.73 -28.76
CA GLY A 20 -52.81 -18.47 -27.37
C GLY A 20 -52.60 -19.69 -26.49
N GLU A 21 -51.88 -19.50 -25.40
CA GLU A 21 -51.98 -20.31 -24.21
C GLU A 21 -52.19 -19.41 -23.00
N GLU A 22 -53.28 -19.69 -22.30
CA GLU A 22 -53.67 -19.06 -21.07
C GLU A 22 -52.57 -19.16 -20.03
N ILE A 23 -52.16 -18.03 -19.51
CA ILE A 23 -51.30 -17.92 -18.33
C ILE A 23 -52.22 -18.22 -17.12
N PRO A 24 -51.93 -19.20 -16.29
CA PRO A 24 -52.62 -19.34 -15.02
C PRO A 24 -52.26 -18.18 -14.12
N ASP A 25 -53.26 -17.48 -13.69
CA ASP A 25 -53.22 -16.44 -12.67
C ASP A 25 -52.66 -17.10 -11.36
N VAL A 26 -51.37 -16.95 -11.11
CA VAL A 26 -50.79 -17.29 -9.80
C VAL A 26 -50.77 -15.97 -9.02
N ASP A 27 -51.84 -15.81 -8.28
CA ASP A 27 -51.94 -14.84 -7.22
C ASP A 27 -51.00 -15.24 -6.08
N ASP A 28 -49.69 -14.92 -6.24
CA ASP A 28 -48.68 -15.04 -5.18
C ASP A 28 -48.35 -13.66 -4.60
N THR A 29 -49.35 -13.03 -4.03
CA THR A 29 -49.20 -11.79 -3.24
C THR A 29 -48.80 -12.07 -1.80
N SER A 30 -48.56 -13.36 -1.41
CA SER A 30 -48.30 -13.72 -0.01
C SER A 30 -46.82 -13.55 0.41
N GLU A 31 -45.84 -13.61 -0.52
CA GLU A 31 -44.42 -13.42 -0.17
C GLU A 31 -44.01 -11.94 -0.11
N PHE A 32 -44.64 -11.04 -0.88
CA PHE A 32 -44.33 -9.60 -0.82
C PHE A 32 -44.92 -8.90 0.40
N GLN A 33 -45.96 -9.46 1.04
CA GLN A 33 -46.57 -8.86 2.23
C GLN A 33 -45.79 -9.17 3.52
N SER A 34 -44.98 -10.23 3.58
CA SER A 34 -44.21 -10.55 4.78
C SER A 34 -42.99 -9.60 4.94
N ASP A 35 -42.31 -9.23 3.86
CA ASP A 35 -41.15 -8.35 3.92
C ASP A 35 -41.57 -6.87 4.17
N ALA A 36 -42.69 -6.43 3.62
CA ALA A 36 -43.20 -5.08 3.87
C ALA A 36 -43.80 -4.92 5.29
N ALA A 37 -44.36 -5.99 5.86
CA ALA A 37 -44.87 -5.99 7.22
C ALA A 37 -43.78 -6.04 8.28
N GLU A 38 -42.68 -6.74 8.02
CA GLU A 38 -41.48 -6.73 8.90
C GLU A 38 -40.78 -5.37 8.88
N ALA A 39 -40.75 -4.67 7.75
CA ALA A 39 -40.14 -3.34 7.62
C ALA A 39 -40.91 -2.23 8.37
N THR A 40 -42.16 -2.46 8.76
CA THR A 40 -43.00 -1.47 9.46
C THR A 40 -43.15 -1.72 10.96
N ALA A 41 -42.82 -2.91 11.46
CA ALA A 41 -42.93 -3.21 12.88
C ALA A 41 -41.78 -2.56 13.69
N ALA A 42 -42.15 -1.83 14.76
CA ALA A 42 -41.18 -1.22 15.67
C ALA A 42 -40.37 -2.32 16.38
N VAL A 43 -39.03 -2.15 16.43
CA VAL A 43 -38.08 -3.10 17.01
C VAL A 43 -37.91 -2.83 18.50
N ALA A 44 -38.27 -3.80 19.35
CA ALA A 44 -38.09 -3.65 20.79
C ALA A 44 -36.60 -3.55 21.17
N VAL A 45 -36.24 -2.56 21.98
CA VAL A 45 -34.88 -2.38 22.53
C VAL A 45 -34.73 -3.26 23.76
N ASN A 46 -34.42 -4.52 23.55
CA ASN A 46 -34.32 -5.57 24.57
C ASN A 46 -33.06 -6.43 24.39
N SER A 47 -32.83 -7.40 25.29
CA SER A 47 -31.66 -8.26 25.25
C SER A 47 -31.69 -9.29 24.08
N THR A 48 -32.81 -9.53 23.45
CA THR A 48 -32.92 -10.39 22.26
C THR A 48 -32.42 -9.68 21.01
N ASN A 49 -32.84 -8.45 20.79
CA ASN A 49 -32.47 -7.66 19.62
C ASN A 49 -31.09 -6.99 19.77
N PHE A 50 -30.77 -6.55 20.99
CA PHE A 50 -29.51 -5.85 21.35
C PHE A 50 -28.97 -6.48 22.62
N PRO A 51 -28.25 -7.61 22.56
CA PRO A 51 -27.84 -8.39 23.73
C PRO A 51 -26.85 -7.66 24.63
N ASP A 52 -25.98 -6.79 24.09
CA ASP A 52 -25.02 -6.02 24.91
C ASP A 52 -25.75 -4.91 25.66
N ALA A 53 -25.65 -4.92 26.99
CA ALA A 53 -26.36 -3.96 27.83
C ALA A 53 -25.90 -2.51 27.60
N LYS A 54 -24.62 -2.30 27.30
CA LYS A 54 -24.06 -0.95 27.07
C LYS A 54 -24.44 -0.43 25.70
N PHE A 55 -24.43 -1.27 24.67
CA PHE A 55 -24.92 -0.91 23.35
C PHE A 55 -26.42 -0.64 23.40
N ARG A 56 -27.19 -1.45 24.10
CA ARG A 56 -28.62 -1.25 24.31
C ARG A 56 -28.91 0.07 25.03
N GLN A 57 -28.12 0.41 26.06
CA GLN A 57 -28.26 1.69 26.75
C GLN A 57 -27.95 2.87 25.82
N TYR A 58 -26.88 2.78 25.02
CA TYR A 58 -26.57 3.79 24.01
C TYR A 58 -27.75 4.03 23.05
N ILE A 59 -28.41 2.95 22.61
CA ILE A 59 -29.58 3.03 21.72
C ILE A 59 -30.75 3.75 22.42
N LEU A 60 -31.04 3.40 23.68
CA LEU A 60 -32.11 4.03 24.46
C LEU A 60 -31.84 5.54 24.70
N ASP A 61 -30.58 5.89 24.86
CA ASP A 61 -30.22 7.29 25.19
C ASP A 61 -30.14 8.19 23.96
N ASN A 62 -29.75 7.64 22.78
CA ASN A 62 -29.38 8.43 21.61
C ASN A 62 -30.26 8.19 20.36
N ILE A 63 -30.97 7.04 20.28
CA ILE A 63 -31.71 6.66 19.07
C ILE A 63 -33.20 6.53 19.33
N ASP A 64 -33.60 5.97 20.46
CA ASP A 64 -35.01 5.92 20.90
C ASP A 64 -35.48 7.32 21.34
N THR A 65 -35.93 8.10 20.36
CA THR A 65 -36.25 9.54 20.54
C THR A 65 -37.54 9.76 21.32
N ASN A 66 -38.51 8.88 21.17
CA ASN A 66 -39.81 8.95 21.85
C ASN A 66 -39.79 8.22 23.20
N LYS A 67 -38.72 7.50 23.54
CA LYS A 67 -38.46 6.77 24.78
C LYS A 67 -39.48 5.69 25.12
N ASP A 68 -40.07 5.09 24.09
CA ASP A 68 -41.03 3.99 24.25
C ASP A 68 -40.35 2.59 24.35
N LYS A 69 -39.03 2.56 24.33
CA LYS A 69 -38.15 1.34 24.32
C LYS A 69 -38.35 0.47 23.08
N LYS A 70 -38.76 1.09 21.99
CA LYS A 70 -38.82 0.48 20.68
C LYS A 70 -38.19 1.42 19.67
N LEU A 71 -37.75 0.90 18.57
CA LEU A 71 -37.27 1.69 17.45
C LEU A 71 -38.29 1.62 16.31
N ALA A 72 -38.90 2.72 16.00
CA ALA A 72 -39.70 2.85 14.81
C ALA A 72 -38.82 2.81 13.54
N ALA A 73 -39.40 2.50 12.40
CA ALA A 73 -38.68 2.50 11.13
C ALA A 73 -38.05 3.88 10.82
N SER A 74 -38.70 4.95 11.20
CA SER A 74 -38.18 6.32 11.06
C SER A 74 -36.93 6.56 11.94
N GLU A 75 -36.92 6.09 13.16
CA GLU A 75 -35.79 6.20 14.07
C GLU A 75 -34.59 5.40 13.55
N ILE A 76 -34.80 4.15 13.09
CA ILE A 76 -33.80 3.32 12.49
C ILE A 76 -33.21 3.95 11.24
N SER A 77 -34.03 4.45 10.33
CA SER A 77 -33.60 5.03 9.06
C SER A 77 -32.90 6.39 9.21
N ALA A 78 -33.11 7.07 10.32
CA ALA A 78 -32.45 8.34 10.63
C ALA A 78 -31.03 8.17 11.16
N VAL A 79 -30.64 6.94 11.56
CA VAL A 79 -29.29 6.68 12.12
C VAL A 79 -28.26 6.63 11.02
N THR A 80 -27.48 7.68 10.88
CA THR A 80 -26.34 7.75 9.97
C THR A 80 -24.99 7.62 10.70
N LYS A 81 -24.97 7.85 12.02
CA LYS A 81 -23.77 7.78 12.84
C LYS A 81 -24.02 7.04 14.15
N ILE A 82 -23.09 6.16 14.51
CA ILE A 82 -23.00 5.53 15.83
C ILE A 82 -21.60 5.77 16.38
N ASP A 83 -21.51 6.42 17.55
CA ASP A 83 -20.27 6.63 18.29
C ASP A 83 -20.38 6.05 19.68
N ILE A 84 -19.78 4.88 19.86
CA ILE A 84 -19.72 4.13 21.11
C ILE A 84 -18.28 4.03 21.63
N THR A 85 -17.41 4.95 21.23
CA THR A 85 -16.00 4.93 21.60
C THR A 85 -15.83 4.83 23.11
N GLY A 86 -15.08 3.83 23.57
CA GLY A 86 -14.70 3.64 24.98
C GLY A 86 -15.82 3.20 25.94
N LEU A 87 -17.01 2.86 25.43
CA LEU A 87 -18.14 2.49 26.31
C LEU A 87 -18.01 1.08 26.90
N GLY A 88 -17.03 0.30 26.44
CA GLY A 88 -16.80 -1.06 26.91
C GLY A 88 -17.81 -2.07 26.38
N VAL A 89 -18.39 -1.81 25.21
CA VAL A 89 -19.28 -2.68 24.46
C VAL A 89 -18.54 -3.95 24.01
N ALA A 90 -19.15 -5.10 24.20
CA ALA A 90 -18.57 -6.40 23.82
C ALA A 90 -19.27 -7.05 22.62
N ASN A 91 -20.47 -6.59 22.23
CA ASN A 91 -21.24 -7.17 21.16
C ASN A 91 -22.10 -6.10 20.46
N LEU A 92 -22.01 -6.04 19.14
CA LEU A 92 -22.80 -5.08 18.31
C LEU A 92 -23.99 -5.74 17.60
N LYS A 93 -24.42 -6.94 17.99
CA LYS A 93 -25.65 -7.52 17.41
C LYS A 93 -26.80 -6.52 17.52
N GLY A 94 -27.53 -6.36 16.43
CA GLY A 94 -28.55 -5.33 16.25
C GLY A 94 -28.10 -4.16 15.37
N ILE A 95 -26.77 -3.97 15.19
CA ILE A 95 -26.22 -2.93 14.32
C ILE A 95 -26.65 -3.10 12.85
N GLU A 96 -26.89 -4.34 12.44
CA GLU A 96 -27.34 -4.69 11.09
C GLU A 96 -28.68 -4.05 10.69
N ARG A 97 -29.44 -3.54 11.65
CA ARG A 97 -30.73 -2.84 11.45
C ARG A 97 -30.51 -1.42 10.93
N PHE A 98 -29.39 -0.80 11.25
CA PHE A 98 -29.08 0.59 10.86
C PHE A 98 -28.46 0.62 9.45
N THR A 99 -29.27 0.33 8.45
CA THR A 99 -28.82 0.23 7.04
C THR A 99 -28.49 1.59 6.41
N ALA A 100 -28.89 2.70 7.04
CA ALA A 100 -28.50 4.05 6.64
C ALA A 100 -27.16 4.50 7.22
N LEU A 101 -26.52 3.68 8.08
CA LEU A 101 -25.30 4.04 8.78
C LEU A 101 -24.14 4.31 7.81
N THR A 102 -23.54 5.49 7.94
CA THR A 102 -22.36 5.94 7.18
C THR A 102 -21.12 6.03 8.03
N GLU A 103 -21.26 6.22 9.35
CA GLU A 103 -20.13 6.35 10.26
C GLU A 103 -20.29 5.44 11.49
N LEU A 104 -19.28 4.61 11.75
CA LEU A 104 -19.19 3.78 12.95
C LEU A 104 -17.89 4.05 13.70
N TYR A 105 -17.99 4.61 14.89
CA TYR A 105 -16.87 4.79 15.82
C TYR A 105 -17.07 3.87 17.02
N ALA A 106 -16.31 2.79 17.08
CA ALA A 106 -16.39 1.77 18.12
C ALA A 106 -15.01 1.44 18.71
N SER A 107 -14.07 2.39 18.67
CA SER A 107 -12.74 2.16 19.20
C SER A 107 -12.72 2.05 20.72
N GLY A 108 -11.72 1.34 21.29
CA GLY A 108 -11.56 1.23 22.74
C GLY A 108 -12.66 0.42 23.43
N ASN A 109 -13.20 -0.57 22.75
CA ASN A 109 -14.24 -1.45 23.26
C ASN A 109 -13.72 -2.87 23.54
N LYS A 110 -14.61 -3.83 23.72
CA LYS A 110 -14.32 -5.25 24.04
C LYS A 110 -14.84 -6.20 22.94
N LEU A 111 -14.97 -5.70 21.73
CA LEU A 111 -15.50 -6.46 20.60
C LEU A 111 -14.56 -7.61 20.25
N LYS A 112 -15.09 -8.82 20.19
CA LYS A 112 -14.37 -10.02 19.71
C LYS A 112 -14.65 -10.31 18.25
N THR A 113 -15.85 -9.98 17.80
CA THR A 113 -16.31 -10.08 16.41
C THR A 113 -17.25 -8.93 16.12
N VAL A 114 -17.42 -8.62 14.84
CA VAL A 114 -18.43 -7.67 14.34
C VAL A 114 -18.88 -8.11 12.96
N SER A 115 -20.18 -7.99 12.67
CA SER A 115 -20.74 -8.19 11.33
C SER A 115 -21.29 -6.86 10.83
N LEU A 116 -20.78 -6.39 9.68
CA LEU A 116 -21.18 -5.13 9.04
C LEU A 116 -21.78 -5.37 7.65
N THR A 117 -22.17 -6.61 7.35
CA THR A 117 -22.62 -7.01 6.01
C THR A 117 -23.90 -6.32 5.54
N LYS A 118 -24.68 -5.78 6.46
CA LYS A 118 -25.90 -5.00 6.16
C LYS A 118 -25.67 -3.47 6.19
N ASN A 119 -24.54 -3.02 6.72
CA ASN A 119 -24.20 -1.59 6.83
C ASN A 119 -23.39 -1.14 5.60
N THR A 120 -23.97 -1.33 4.42
CA THR A 120 -23.30 -1.19 3.12
C THR A 120 -22.93 0.25 2.75
N LYS A 121 -23.55 1.24 3.43
CA LYS A 121 -23.30 2.67 3.20
C LYS A 121 -22.16 3.26 4.03
N LEU A 122 -21.48 2.43 4.84
CA LEU A 122 -20.38 2.90 5.68
C LEU A 122 -19.27 3.54 4.83
N THR A 123 -18.91 4.75 5.20
CA THR A 123 -17.79 5.53 4.67
C THR A 123 -16.65 5.61 5.67
N ALA A 124 -16.94 5.68 6.97
CA ALA A 124 -15.97 5.75 8.04
C ALA A 124 -16.19 4.63 9.07
N ILE A 125 -15.14 3.85 9.32
CA ILE A 125 -15.14 2.76 10.31
C ILE A 125 -13.93 2.92 11.22
N ASN A 126 -14.16 2.94 12.54
CA ASN A 126 -13.10 2.85 13.52
C ASN A 126 -13.40 1.74 14.54
N LEU A 127 -12.72 0.61 14.38
CA LEU A 127 -12.78 -0.58 15.25
C LEU A 127 -11.46 -0.77 16.03
N SER A 128 -10.60 0.23 16.08
CA SER A 128 -9.29 0.14 16.73
C SER A 128 -9.41 -0.14 18.23
N LYS A 129 -8.37 -0.75 18.82
CA LYS A 129 -8.30 -1.02 20.27
C LYS A 129 -9.51 -1.84 20.76
N ASN A 130 -9.72 -2.98 20.11
CA ASN A 130 -10.69 -3.99 20.50
C ASN A 130 -10.00 -5.35 20.70
N SER A 131 -10.76 -6.41 20.79
CA SER A 131 -10.28 -7.80 20.90
C SER A 131 -10.67 -8.62 19.66
N LEU A 132 -10.82 -7.95 18.51
CA LEU A 132 -11.21 -8.61 17.26
C LEU A 132 -10.14 -9.63 16.85
N SER A 133 -10.57 -10.83 16.46
CA SER A 133 -9.69 -11.92 16.01
C SER A 133 -10.24 -12.62 14.78
N GLY A 134 -9.37 -13.39 14.10
CA GLY A 134 -9.77 -14.07 12.88
C GLY A 134 -9.99 -13.12 11.71
N THR A 135 -11.15 -13.20 11.08
CA THR A 135 -11.49 -12.43 9.87
C THR A 135 -12.48 -11.30 10.18
N LEU A 136 -12.15 -10.09 9.75
CA LEU A 136 -13.06 -8.95 9.65
C LEU A 136 -13.56 -8.84 8.21
N ASP A 137 -14.88 -9.00 8.01
CA ASP A 137 -15.49 -8.91 6.68
C ASP A 137 -16.11 -7.53 6.44
N LEU A 138 -15.47 -6.76 5.55
CA LEU A 138 -15.93 -5.45 5.07
C LEU A 138 -16.34 -5.50 3.59
N SER A 139 -16.44 -6.68 2.99
CA SER A 139 -16.67 -6.86 1.54
C SER A 139 -17.94 -6.21 1.00
N LYS A 140 -18.92 -5.95 1.86
CA LYS A 140 -20.17 -5.29 1.51
C LYS A 140 -20.17 -3.77 1.74
N CYS A 141 -19.13 -3.22 2.39
CA CYS A 141 -19.02 -1.78 2.68
C CYS A 141 -18.38 -1.07 1.48
N THR A 142 -19.15 -0.87 0.41
CA THR A 142 -18.62 -0.43 -0.90
C THR A 142 -18.36 1.08 -1.01
N SER A 143 -18.57 1.85 0.05
CA SER A 143 -18.43 3.32 0.06
C SER A 143 -17.30 3.82 0.97
N LEU A 144 -16.38 2.93 1.38
CA LEU A 144 -15.34 3.23 2.35
C LEU A 144 -14.42 4.37 1.91
N GLN A 145 -14.15 5.26 2.86
CA GLN A 145 -13.18 6.36 2.76
C GLN A 145 -12.10 6.21 3.83
N THR A 146 -12.49 6.01 5.08
CA THR A 146 -11.56 5.86 6.20
C THR A 146 -11.85 4.57 6.96
N VAL A 147 -10.82 3.73 7.11
CA VAL A 147 -10.96 2.44 7.80
C VAL A 147 -9.85 2.26 8.82
N ARG A 148 -10.20 2.09 10.09
CA ARG A 148 -9.27 1.81 11.18
C ARG A 148 -9.66 0.56 11.91
N TYR A 149 -8.74 -0.41 11.97
CA TYR A 149 -8.88 -1.66 12.73
C TYR A 149 -7.60 -2.02 13.49
N SER A 150 -6.79 -1.01 13.78
CA SER A 150 -5.53 -1.18 14.51
C SER A 150 -5.71 -1.68 15.95
N ASN A 151 -4.64 -2.21 16.52
CA ASN A 151 -4.64 -2.72 17.91
C ASN A 151 -5.75 -3.75 18.15
N ASN A 152 -5.70 -4.83 17.38
CA ASN A 152 -6.56 -6.00 17.48
C ASN A 152 -5.72 -7.30 17.35
N SER A 153 -6.35 -8.43 17.15
CA SER A 153 -5.70 -9.71 16.87
C SER A 153 -6.16 -10.32 15.55
N LEU A 154 -6.45 -9.46 14.57
CA LEU A 154 -6.94 -9.88 13.26
C LEU A 154 -5.85 -10.60 12.46
N THR A 155 -6.26 -11.65 11.76
CA THR A 155 -5.41 -12.39 10.81
C THR A 155 -5.83 -12.18 9.37
N LYS A 156 -7.05 -11.69 9.14
CA LYS A 156 -7.56 -11.38 7.80
C LYS A 156 -8.58 -10.25 7.84
N VAL A 157 -8.54 -9.39 6.83
CA VAL A 157 -9.60 -8.42 6.50
C VAL A 157 -10.01 -8.65 5.05
N THR A 158 -11.30 -8.80 4.81
CA THR A 158 -11.84 -8.89 3.45
C THR A 158 -12.41 -7.54 3.07
N MET A 159 -11.72 -6.83 2.19
CA MET A 159 -12.15 -5.53 1.66
C MET A 159 -13.10 -5.72 0.46
N PRO A 160 -13.91 -4.72 0.11
CA PRO A 160 -14.62 -4.69 -1.16
C PRO A 160 -13.66 -4.79 -2.36
N SER A 161 -14.21 -5.16 -3.52
CA SER A 161 -13.44 -5.08 -4.77
C SER A 161 -12.93 -3.65 -5.01
N LYS A 162 -11.71 -3.50 -5.50
CA LYS A 162 -11.03 -2.20 -5.76
C LYS A 162 -11.91 -1.19 -6.53
N LYS A 163 -12.71 -1.66 -7.47
CA LYS A 163 -13.62 -0.79 -8.26
C LYS A 163 -14.58 0.05 -7.42
N TYR A 164 -14.85 -0.38 -6.16
CA TYR A 164 -15.70 0.33 -5.21
C TYR A 164 -14.93 1.21 -4.23
N LEU A 165 -13.59 1.10 -4.20
CA LEU A 165 -12.73 1.77 -3.23
C LEU A 165 -12.09 3.06 -3.77
N LYS A 166 -12.67 3.67 -4.80
CA LYS A 166 -12.12 4.88 -5.44
C LYS A 166 -12.00 6.08 -4.49
N ASN A 167 -12.83 6.11 -3.44
CA ASN A 167 -12.82 7.17 -2.43
C ASN A 167 -12.07 6.78 -1.16
N LEU A 168 -11.45 5.59 -1.13
CA LEU A 168 -10.65 5.18 0.02
C LEU A 168 -9.41 6.08 0.12
N ASP A 169 -9.27 6.75 1.27
CA ASP A 169 -8.22 7.71 1.55
C ASP A 169 -7.23 7.20 2.62
N TYR A 170 -7.75 6.53 3.63
CA TYR A 170 -6.95 6.16 4.80
C TYR A 170 -7.23 4.74 5.28
N VAL A 171 -6.16 3.96 5.56
CA VAL A 171 -6.26 2.63 6.20
C VAL A 171 -5.25 2.50 7.33
N ASP A 172 -5.75 2.23 8.55
CA ASP A 172 -4.92 1.86 9.69
C ASP A 172 -5.12 0.37 10.05
N ALA A 173 -4.17 -0.45 9.63
CA ALA A 173 -4.10 -1.89 9.85
C ALA A 173 -3.07 -2.28 10.92
N SER A 174 -2.47 -1.30 11.60
CA SER A 174 -1.34 -1.50 12.49
C SER A 174 -1.66 -2.35 13.72
N TYR A 175 -0.63 -2.93 14.34
CA TYR A 175 -0.80 -3.73 15.57
C TYR A 175 -1.85 -4.84 15.45
N ASN A 176 -1.65 -5.73 14.48
CA ASN A 176 -2.46 -6.93 14.25
C ASN A 176 -1.56 -8.16 14.04
N LYS A 177 -2.12 -9.24 13.51
CA LYS A 177 -1.42 -10.51 13.26
C LYS A 177 -1.35 -10.85 11.77
N PHE A 178 -1.36 -9.86 10.89
CA PHE A 178 -1.29 -10.10 9.45
C PHE A 178 0.07 -10.64 9.03
N THR A 179 0.06 -11.67 8.20
CA THR A 179 1.27 -12.30 7.65
C THR A 179 1.51 -11.93 6.20
N THR A 180 0.50 -11.43 5.50
CA THR A 180 0.58 -10.97 4.13
C THR A 180 -0.17 -9.65 3.95
N GLN A 181 0.23 -8.87 2.96
CA GLN A 181 -0.43 -7.65 2.51
C GLN A 181 -1.92 -7.91 2.17
N THR A 182 -2.19 -8.99 1.43
CA THR A 182 -3.56 -9.36 1.03
C THR A 182 -4.43 -9.69 2.24
N ASN A 183 -3.90 -10.41 3.23
CA ASN A 183 -4.65 -10.73 4.45
C ASN A 183 -4.91 -9.48 5.30
N ALA A 184 -4.07 -8.46 5.20
CA ALA A 184 -4.34 -7.16 5.84
C ALA A 184 -5.38 -6.31 5.09
N GLY A 185 -5.92 -6.78 3.97
CA GLY A 185 -6.84 -6.00 3.13
C GLY A 185 -6.15 -4.88 2.35
N LEU A 186 -4.81 -4.94 2.19
CA LEU A 186 -3.98 -3.87 1.65
C LEU A 186 -3.49 -4.18 0.23
N ASN A 187 -4.36 -4.53 -0.67
CA ASN A 187 -3.98 -4.72 -2.06
C ASN A 187 -3.89 -3.34 -2.77
N ILE A 188 -2.86 -2.58 -2.42
CA ILE A 188 -2.69 -1.16 -2.79
C ILE A 188 -1.86 -0.92 -4.05
N GLY A 189 -1.25 -1.94 -4.62
CA GLY A 189 -0.35 -1.84 -5.77
C GLY A 189 -1.07 -1.59 -7.10
N ASP A 190 -1.80 -0.49 -7.23
CA ASP A 190 -2.47 -0.05 -8.45
C ASP A 190 -3.03 1.36 -8.22
N SER A 191 -2.32 2.38 -8.69
CA SER A 191 -2.69 3.78 -8.44
C SER A 191 -3.97 4.19 -9.15
N GLU A 192 -4.33 3.55 -10.26
CA GLU A 192 -5.57 3.86 -10.99
C GLU A 192 -6.79 3.32 -10.25
N ALA A 193 -6.65 2.20 -9.57
CA ALA A 193 -7.75 1.58 -8.83
C ALA A 193 -8.05 2.25 -7.49
N LEU A 194 -7.04 2.90 -6.86
CA LEU A 194 -7.15 3.57 -5.56
C LEU A 194 -6.58 5.00 -5.62
N PRO A 195 -7.13 5.88 -6.46
CA PRO A 195 -6.53 7.18 -6.79
C PRO A 195 -6.45 8.14 -5.60
N ASN A 196 -7.30 7.96 -4.59
CA ASN A 196 -7.39 8.86 -3.43
C ASN A 196 -6.69 8.30 -2.17
N LEU A 197 -6.13 7.08 -2.24
CA LEU A 197 -5.50 6.46 -1.07
C LEU A 197 -4.20 7.20 -0.72
N SER A 198 -4.27 8.01 0.35
CA SER A 198 -3.20 8.91 0.77
C SER A 198 -2.32 8.36 1.88
N GLU A 199 -2.85 7.47 2.73
CA GLU A 199 -2.09 6.94 3.87
C GLU A 199 -2.48 5.51 4.21
N VAL A 200 -1.47 4.67 4.42
CA VAL A 200 -1.60 3.29 4.89
C VAL A 200 -0.61 3.05 6.02
N ASP A 201 -1.13 2.72 7.21
CA ASP A 201 -0.33 2.19 8.31
C ASP A 201 -0.55 0.68 8.44
N ALA A 202 0.47 -0.10 8.10
CA ALA A 202 0.52 -1.55 8.26
C ALA A 202 1.61 -1.98 9.24
N SER A 203 2.08 -1.06 10.07
CA SER A 203 3.15 -1.30 11.03
C SER A 203 2.77 -2.32 12.12
N HIS A 204 3.77 -2.89 12.78
CA HIS A 204 3.56 -3.82 13.91
C HIS A 204 2.66 -5.01 13.55
N ASN A 205 3.02 -5.71 12.48
CA ASN A 205 2.41 -6.95 12.02
C ASN A 205 3.49 -8.03 11.81
N ALA A 206 3.16 -9.10 11.12
CA ALA A 206 4.08 -10.16 10.76
C ALA A 206 4.20 -10.33 9.22
N ILE A 207 3.99 -9.26 8.46
CA ILE A 207 4.00 -9.26 7.01
C ILE A 207 5.40 -9.60 6.51
N THR A 208 5.51 -10.57 5.58
CA THR A 208 6.78 -11.08 5.08
C THR A 208 7.18 -10.53 3.72
N SER A 209 6.21 -10.04 2.95
CA SER A 209 6.43 -9.39 1.66
C SER A 209 5.41 -8.29 1.43
N PHE A 210 5.80 -7.24 0.73
CA PHE A 210 4.91 -6.12 0.41
C PHE A 210 5.18 -5.62 -1.01
N ASN A 211 4.11 -5.25 -1.70
CA ASN A 211 4.17 -4.61 -3.02
C ASN A 211 3.51 -3.24 -2.93
N CYS A 212 4.29 -2.18 -3.12
CA CYS A 212 3.85 -0.79 -3.14
C CYS A 212 3.98 -0.12 -4.52
N ALA A 213 4.19 -0.90 -5.58
CA ALA A 213 4.22 -0.37 -6.94
C ALA A 213 2.93 0.41 -7.25
N GLY A 214 3.06 1.64 -7.75
CA GLY A 214 1.93 2.53 -8.05
C GLY A 214 1.31 3.27 -6.84
N PHE A 215 1.72 2.99 -5.61
CA PHE A 215 1.20 3.70 -4.44
C PHE A 215 1.82 5.10 -4.33
N LYS A 216 1.00 6.12 -4.00
CA LYS A 216 1.40 7.54 -4.02
C LYS A 216 1.37 8.26 -2.67
N GLY A 217 1.05 7.59 -1.58
CA GLY A 217 0.83 8.22 -0.29
C GLY A 217 1.89 7.92 0.76
N ILE A 218 1.50 8.04 2.03
CA ILE A 218 2.31 7.69 3.19
C ILE A 218 2.14 6.19 3.47
N LEU A 219 3.26 5.46 3.55
CA LEU A 219 3.26 4.02 3.81
C LEU A 219 4.14 3.69 5.02
N ASP A 220 3.51 3.24 6.11
CA ASP A 220 4.20 2.77 7.29
C ASP A 220 4.21 1.24 7.35
N LEU A 221 5.37 0.64 7.17
CA LEU A 221 5.62 -0.80 7.21
C LEU A 221 6.55 -1.21 8.36
N ARG A 222 6.78 -0.33 9.33
CA ARG A 222 7.71 -0.59 10.44
C ARG A 222 7.31 -1.81 11.25
N ASN A 223 8.32 -2.46 11.82
CA ASN A 223 8.13 -3.59 12.74
C ASN A 223 7.27 -4.71 12.13
N ASN A 224 7.65 -5.14 10.93
CA ASN A 224 7.14 -6.31 10.26
C ASN A 224 8.26 -7.37 10.10
N LYS A 225 8.03 -8.37 9.28
CA LYS A 225 8.99 -9.41 8.92
C LYS A 225 9.31 -9.38 7.43
N ILE A 226 9.31 -8.19 6.82
CA ILE A 226 9.45 -8.05 5.38
C ILE A 226 10.85 -8.45 4.98
N THR A 227 10.95 -9.50 4.16
CA THR A 227 12.18 -9.98 3.54
C THR A 227 12.25 -9.58 2.07
N THR A 228 11.11 -9.30 1.45
CA THR A 228 10.99 -8.90 0.05
C THR A 228 10.03 -7.71 -0.06
N LEU A 229 10.53 -6.62 -0.65
CA LEU A 229 9.75 -5.42 -0.94
C LEU A 229 9.78 -5.18 -2.45
N ALA A 230 8.61 -5.18 -3.09
CA ALA A 230 8.48 -4.81 -4.48
C ALA A 230 8.11 -3.32 -4.57
N LEU A 231 9.02 -2.52 -5.13
CA LEU A 231 8.86 -1.08 -5.34
C LEU A 231 8.41 -0.73 -6.76
N SER A 232 8.50 -1.67 -7.69
CA SER A 232 8.07 -1.47 -9.07
C SER A 232 7.45 -2.73 -9.65
N ASN A 233 6.57 -2.55 -10.62
CA ASN A 233 6.08 -3.57 -11.53
C ASN A 233 6.53 -3.23 -12.98
N ALA A 234 5.97 -3.87 -13.99
CA ALA A 234 6.33 -3.64 -15.39
C ALA A 234 5.96 -2.22 -15.90
N THR A 235 5.08 -1.51 -15.22
CA THR A 235 4.48 -0.23 -15.68
C THR A 235 4.60 0.92 -14.69
N GLU A 236 4.76 0.63 -13.40
CA GLU A 236 4.72 1.64 -12.34
C GLU A 236 5.78 1.41 -11.27
N GLY A 237 6.42 2.49 -10.80
CA GLY A 237 7.22 2.51 -9.59
C GLY A 237 6.40 2.86 -8.35
N CYS A 238 6.95 2.65 -7.16
CA CYS A 238 6.40 3.18 -5.92
C CYS A 238 6.61 4.70 -5.91
N GLN A 239 5.54 5.46 -5.73
CA GLN A 239 5.54 6.92 -5.67
C GLN A 239 5.16 7.41 -4.26
N ALA A 240 5.40 6.59 -3.24
CA ALA A 240 5.11 6.95 -1.86
C ALA A 240 5.80 8.26 -1.48
N THR A 241 5.04 9.21 -0.93
CA THR A 241 5.60 10.47 -0.39
C THR A 241 6.34 10.25 0.92
N SER A 242 6.02 9.18 1.62
CA SER A 242 6.75 8.75 2.82
C SER A 242 6.74 7.23 2.93
N LEU A 243 7.88 6.65 3.27
CA LEU A 243 8.04 5.21 3.43
C LEU A 243 8.85 4.90 4.69
N PHE A 244 8.28 4.14 5.61
CA PHE A 244 8.92 3.76 6.86
C PHE A 244 9.11 2.25 6.94
N LEU A 245 10.36 1.79 7.03
CA LEU A 245 10.77 0.38 6.93
C LEU A 245 11.53 -0.15 8.16
N ASP A 246 11.71 0.66 9.19
CA ASP A 246 12.47 0.25 10.39
C ASP A 246 11.91 -1.03 11.00
N GLY A 247 12.80 -1.88 11.53
CA GLY A 247 12.40 -3.13 12.19
C GLY A 247 11.97 -4.25 11.23
N ASN A 248 12.40 -4.21 9.96
CA ASN A 248 12.21 -5.29 8.99
C ASN A 248 13.50 -6.08 8.74
N THR A 249 13.42 -7.18 7.96
CA THR A 249 14.52 -8.09 7.72
C THR A 249 14.75 -8.34 6.22
N LEU A 250 14.90 -7.28 5.43
CA LEU A 250 15.15 -7.40 3.99
C LEU A 250 16.38 -8.27 3.72
N SER A 251 16.21 -9.37 2.99
CA SER A 251 17.26 -10.34 2.70
C SER A 251 17.72 -10.33 1.24
N LYS A 252 16.93 -9.79 0.32
CA LYS A 252 17.23 -9.78 -1.11
C LYS A 252 17.40 -8.36 -1.65
N THR A 253 18.50 -8.13 -2.35
CA THR A 253 18.85 -6.85 -2.98
C THR A 253 18.22 -6.66 -4.36
N SER A 254 17.67 -7.71 -4.98
CA SER A 254 17.21 -7.69 -6.36
C SER A 254 15.81 -7.08 -6.57
N SER A 255 15.10 -6.78 -5.49
CA SER A 255 13.72 -6.26 -5.55
C SER A 255 13.58 -4.80 -5.11
N VAL A 256 14.69 -4.12 -4.85
CA VAL A 256 14.67 -2.76 -4.33
C VAL A 256 15.55 -1.88 -5.22
N ASP A 257 15.09 -1.61 -6.43
CA ASP A 257 15.59 -0.49 -7.21
C ASP A 257 14.77 0.73 -6.82
N PHE A 258 15.37 1.64 -6.06
CA PHE A 258 14.83 2.97 -5.89
C PHE A 258 14.98 3.68 -7.24
N THR A 259 13.88 4.04 -7.86
CA THR A 259 13.90 4.98 -8.96
C THR A 259 14.02 6.40 -8.41
N PRO A 260 14.79 7.27 -9.06
CA PRO A 260 15.16 8.61 -8.56
C PRO A 260 13.98 9.52 -8.25
N GLU A 261 12.89 9.32 -8.95
CA GLU A 261 11.75 10.22 -8.98
C GLU A 261 10.96 10.29 -7.67
N TRP A 262 11.15 9.36 -6.75
CA TRP A 262 10.39 9.38 -5.52
C TRP A 262 11.14 9.77 -4.25
N ILE A 263 12.39 10.17 -4.36
CA ILE A 263 13.11 10.78 -3.25
C ILE A 263 13.07 12.33 -3.33
N SER A 264 12.38 12.92 -4.31
CA SER A 264 12.24 14.37 -4.43
C SER A 264 11.17 14.94 -3.50
N GLU A 265 11.58 15.91 -2.73
CA GLU A 265 10.93 16.92 -1.88
C GLU A 265 9.48 16.72 -1.35
N PRO A 266 9.21 16.97 -0.07
CA PRO A 266 9.97 16.72 1.16
C PRO A 266 9.61 15.37 1.77
N GLN A 267 10.11 14.33 1.19
CA GLN A 267 9.72 12.96 1.51
C GLN A 267 10.32 12.51 2.83
N GLN A 268 9.57 11.70 3.55
CA GLN A 268 10.04 11.05 4.76
C GLN A 268 10.38 9.60 4.47
N PHE A 269 11.60 9.22 4.79
CA PHE A 269 12.05 7.85 4.68
C PHE A 269 12.74 7.44 5.97
N SER A 270 12.44 6.27 6.50
CA SER A 270 13.22 5.69 7.59
C SER A 270 13.44 4.20 7.41
N CYS A 271 14.65 3.76 7.66
CA CYS A 271 15.00 2.36 7.77
C CYS A 271 16.18 2.19 8.72
N ASP A 272 16.31 1.02 9.33
CA ASP A 272 17.52 0.69 10.09
C ASP A 272 18.70 0.34 9.17
N SER A 273 19.92 0.24 9.74
CA SER A 273 21.14 0.00 8.97
C SER A 273 21.13 -1.34 8.22
N LYS A 274 20.44 -2.35 8.73
CA LYS A 274 20.28 -3.64 8.05
C LYS A 274 19.47 -3.51 6.78
N VAL A 275 18.36 -2.76 6.85
CA VAL A 275 17.49 -2.48 5.71
C VAL A 275 18.23 -1.59 4.72
N ALA A 276 18.84 -0.49 5.18
CA ALA A 276 19.58 0.45 4.35
C ALA A 276 20.67 -0.24 3.50
N SER A 277 21.38 -1.21 4.07
CA SER A 277 22.43 -1.95 3.35
C SER A 277 21.92 -2.79 2.16
N LYS A 278 20.62 -3.04 2.08
CA LYS A 278 19.98 -3.82 1.01
C LYS A 278 19.37 -2.96 -0.10
N ILE A 279 19.30 -1.66 0.10
CA ILE A 279 18.73 -0.72 -0.86
C ILE A 279 19.87 -0.11 -1.67
N LYS A 280 19.86 -0.30 -2.99
CA LYS A 280 20.88 0.22 -3.90
C LYS A 280 20.37 1.47 -4.61
N MET A 281 21.05 2.58 -4.39
CA MET A 281 20.71 3.86 -5.03
C MET A 281 21.47 4.12 -6.32
N VAL A 282 22.58 3.46 -6.53
CA VAL A 282 23.51 3.81 -7.60
C VAL A 282 24.10 2.57 -8.24
N LYS A 283 24.28 2.61 -9.55
CA LYS A 283 24.96 1.59 -10.35
C LYS A 283 26.27 2.17 -10.86
N ALA A 284 27.36 1.42 -10.77
CA ALA A 284 28.63 1.78 -11.36
C ALA A 284 29.23 0.60 -12.12
N LYS A 285 29.90 0.91 -13.22
CA LYS A 285 30.73 -0.05 -13.98
C LYS A 285 32.11 0.56 -14.16
N ALA A 286 33.14 -0.27 -14.14
CA ALA A 286 34.49 0.14 -14.45
C ALA A 286 35.06 -0.75 -15.56
N SER A 287 35.74 -0.16 -16.53
CA SER A 287 36.44 -0.88 -17.60
C SER A 287 37.81 -0.24 -17.82
N ALA A 288 38.73 -1.01 -18.37
CA ALA A 288 40.02 -0.46 -18.80
C ALA A 288 39.77 0.50 -19.99
N GLY A 289 40.26 1.72 -19.88
CA GLY A 289 40.19 2.69 -20.96
C GLY A 289 41.07 2.31 -22.15
N THR A 290 40.94 3.03 -23.24
CA THR A 290 41.75 2.86 -24.45
C THR A 290 43.20 3.25 -24.27
N SER A 291 43.51 4.05 -23.26
CA SER A 291 44.87 4.45 -22.89
C SER A 291 45.43 3.56 -21.79
N TRP A 292 46.72 3.24 -21.86
CA TRP A 292 47.42 2.39 -20.91
C TRP A 292 47.44 2.92 -19.47
N ASN A 293 47.15 4.22 -19.29
CA ASN A 293 47.09 4.92 -18.01
C ASN A 293 45.72 5.52 -17.70
N GLN A 294 44.68 4.94 -18.25
CA GLN A 294 43.28 5.43 -18.04
C GLN A 294 42.35 4.29 -17.71
N ILE A 295 41.45 4.51 -16.77
CA ILE A 295 40.27 3.68 -16.50
C ILE A 295 39.02 4.53 -16.63
N SER A 296 38.12 4.16 -17.52
CA SER A 296 36.84 4.80 -17.71
C SER A 296 35.78 4.14 -16.85
N LEU A 297 35.07 4.91 -16.08
CA LEU A 297 33.95 4.49 -15.24
C LEU A 297 32.66 5.04 -15.81
N SER A 298 31.73 4.16 -16.07
CA SER A 298 30.35 4.54 -16.37
C SER A 298 29.57 4.63 -15.06
N ILE A 299 29.05 5.82 -14.77
CA ILE A 299 28.34 6.14 -13.51
C ILE A 299 26.90 6.47 -13.85
N GLY A 300 25.96 5.66 -13.32
CA GLY A 300 24.53 5.98 -13.36
C GLY A 300 24.09 6.63 -12.06
N SER A 301 23.37 7.73 -12.14
CA SER A 301 22.69 8.30 -10.99
C SER A 301 21.30 7.67 -10.81
N SER A 302 20.83 7.64 -9.58
CA SER A 302 19.48 7.17 -9.26
C SER A 302 18.65 8.26 -8.57
N SER A 303 19.21 9.46 -8.34
CA SER A 303 18.50 10.57 -7.72
C SER A 303 19.23 11.89 -7.99
N GLU A 304 18.49 12.89 -8.47
CA GLU A 304 18.98 14.27 -8.64
C GLU A 304 19.34 14.92 -7.30
N ASP A 305 18.65 14.53 -6.22
CA ASP A 305 18.86 15.08 -4.87
C ASP A 305 20.00 14.37 -4.09
N ALA A 306 20.70 13.44 -4.72
CA ALA A 306 21.81 12.76 -4.10
C ALA A 306 23.13 13.49 -4.38
N THR A 307 24.00 13.50 -3.37
CA THR A 307 25.42 13.80 -3.57
C THR A 307 26.18 12.52 -3.80
N TYR A 308 27.24 12.57 -4.62
CA TYR A 308 28.02 11.39 -4.98
C TYR A 308 29.49 11.59 -4.64
N LYS A 309 30.12 10.52 -4.15
CA LYS A 309 31.56 10.48 -3.86
C LYS A 309 32.15 9.24 -4.51
N LEU A 310 33.15 9.45 -5.37
CA LEU A 310 33.94 8.40 -5.98
C LEU A 310 35.28 8.30 -5.25
N GLU A 311 35.55 7.14 -4.70
CA GLU A 311 36.79 6.78 -4.02
C GLU A 311 37.53 5.67 -4.77
N ARG A 312 38.83 5.66 -4.71
CA ARG A 312 39.70 4.66 -5.35
C ARG A 312 40.71 4.13 -4.36
N LYS A 313 41.04 2.84 -4.48
CA LYS A 313 42.22 2.22 -3.84
C LYS A 313 42.96 1.34 -4.82
N ALA A 314 44.28 1.26 -4.67
CA ALA A 314 45.13 0.30 -5.36
C ALA A 314 45.33 -0.94 -4.47
N GLY A 315 45.06 -2.14 -4.99
CA GLY A 315 45.18 -3.40 -4.26
C GLY A 315 44.48 -3.35 -2.89
N ASN A 316 45.23 -3.63 -1.82
CA ASN A 316 44.73 -3.61 -0.44
C ASN A 316 44.93 -2.27 0.28
N GLY A 317 45.27 -1.19 -0.44
CA GLY A 317 45.45 0.13 0.13
C GLY A 317 44.16 0.76 0.66
N ALA A 318 44.28 1.94 1.26
CA ALA A 318 43.15 2.73 1.72
C ALA A 318 42.43 3.40 0.54
N TYR A 319 41.15 3.66 0.72
CA TYR A 319 40.37 4.48 -0.23
C TYR A 319 40.77 5.95 -0.14
N THR A 320 40.92 6.58 -1.29
CA THR A 320 41.12 8.02 -1.45
C THR A 320 40.01 8.59 -2.34
N THR A 321 39.44 9.71 -1.97
CA THR A 321 38.45 10.40 -2.79
C THR A 321 39.12 10.98 -4.03
N ILE A 322 38.57 10.70 -5.20
CA ILE A 322 39.09 11.19 -6.49
C ILE A 322 38.10 12.13 -7.19
N LYS A 323 36.81 12.05 -6.87
CA LYS A 323 35.78 12.96 -7.41
C LYS A 323 34.58 13.02 -6.46
N THR A 324 33.92 14.17 -6.45
CA THR A 324 32.63 14.39 -5.80
C THR A 324 31.71 15.12 -6.75
N TRP A 325 30.43 14.87 -6.62
CA TRP A 325 29.36 15.57 -7.32
C TRP A 325 28.35 16.04 -6.29
N GLY A 326 27.90 17.29 -6.40
CA GLY A 326 26.81 17.86 -5.61
C GLY A 326 25.43 17.38 -6.08
N GLU A 327 24.39 17.83 -5.39
CA GLU A 327 23.01 17.62 -5.81
C GLU A 327 22.79 18.23 -7.21
N GLY A 328 22.17 17.48 -8.13
CA GLY A 328 21.93 17.90 -9.51
C GLY A 328 23.17 17.97 -10.43
N GLU A 329 24.35 17.60 -9.97
CA GLU A 329 25.57 17.63 -10.80
C GLU A 329 25.79 16.35 -11.65
N LEU A 330 25.13 15.25 -11.32
CA LEU A 330 25.04 14.06 -12.16
C LEU A 330 23.72 14.12 -12.93
N ASP A 331 23.76 14.77 -14.10
CA ASP A 331 22.64 14.86 -15.01
C ASP A 331 22.49 13.54 -15.80
N ASP A 332 21.29 13.00 -15.77
CA ASP A 332 20.77 11.93 -16.59
C ASP A 332 20.93 10.48 -16.04
N PRO A 333 19.86 9.96 -15.43
CA PRO A 333 19.82 8.56 -14.97
C PRO A 333 19.81 7.53 -16.10
N GLU A 334 19.49 7.92 -17.33
CA GLU A 334 19.29 6.97 -18.44
C GLU A 334 20.59 6.65 -19.19
N PHE A 335 21.52 7.62 -19.30
CA PHE A 335 22.75 7.45 -20.10
C PHE A 335 24.03 7.35 -19.28
N GLY A 336 24.03 7.72 -18.00
CA GLY A 336 25.18 7.68 -17.12
C GLY A 336 26.28 8.66 -17.52
N GLU A 337 27.01 9.17 -16.55
CA GLU A 337 28.22 9.95 -16.80
C GLU A 337 29.45 9.04 -16.93
N THR A 338 30.36 9.38 -17.83
CA THR A 338 31.65 8.74 -17.91
C THR A 338 32.68 9.55 -17.15
N TYR A 339 33.32 8.94 -16.17
CA TYR A 339 34.47 9.52 -15.47
C TYR A 339 35.75 8.81 -15.89
N ASP A 340 36.69 9.57 -16.40
CA ASP A 340 37.99 9.06 -16.83
C ASP A 340 39.05 9.31 -15.77
N ASP A 341 39.47 8.24 -15.09
CA ASP A 341 40.62 8.29 -14.18
C ASP A 341 41.92 8.16 -14.95
N THR A 342 42.56 9.28 -15.21
CA THR A 342 43.84 9.37 -15.91
C THR A 342 45.06 9.31 -14.98
N THR A 343 44.85 9.14 -13.68
CA THR A 343 45.92 9.13 -12.65
C THR A 343 46.32 7.74 -12.25
N VAL A 344 45.90 6.71 -12.99
CA VAL A 344 46.18 5.32 -12.73
C VAL A 344 47.59 4.91 -13.25
N THR A 345 48.18 3.95 -12.59
CA THR A 345 49.45 3.37 -13.02
C THR A 345 49.20 2.13 -13.89
N ALA A 346 49.85 2.06 -15.03
CA ALA A 346 49.73 0.94 -15.96
C ALA A 346 49.98 -0.42 -15.28
N GLY A 347 49.15 -1.40 -15.60
CA GLY A 347 49.21 -2.76 -15.05
C GLY A 347 48.69 -2.92 -13.63
N THR A 348 48.30 -1.80 -12.96
CA THR A 348 47.82 -1.82 -11.58
C THR A 348 46.31 -2.07 -11.54
N SER A 349 45.88 -2.89 -10.59
CA SER A 349 44.46 -3.15 -10.30
C SER A 349 43.94 -2.17 -9.25
N TYR A 350 42.80 -1.57 -9.54
CA TYR A 350 42.12 -0.63 -8.68
C TYR A 350 40.72 -1.14 -8.31
N THR A 351 40.27 -0.76 -7.12
CA THR A 351 38.87 -0.86 -6.72
C THR A 351 38.32 0.55 -6.57
N TYR A 352 37.25 0.82 -7.27
CA TYR A 352 36.48 2.07 -7.18
C TYR A 352 35.24 1.86 -6.35
N LYS A 353 34.91 2.81 -5.49
CA LYS A 353 33.72 2.83 -4.66
C LYS A 353 32.95 4.11 -4.92
N LEU A 354 31.78 3.99 -5.48
CA LEU A 354 30.86 5.09 -5.65
C LEU A 354 29.83 5.05 -4.52
N THR A 355 29.74 6.15 -3.77
CA THR A 355 28.79 6.32 -2.67
C THR A 355 27.82 7.43 -3.02
N ALA A 356 26.53 7.11 -3.02
CA ALA A 356 25.44 8.10 -3.08
C ALA A 356 24.94 8.43 -1.67
N THR A 357 24.67 9.67 -1.40
CA THR A 357 24.12 10.13 -0.11
C THR A 357 22.96 11.10 -0.38
N VAL A 358 21.80 10.83 0.23
CA VAL A 358 20.64 11.70 0.24
C VAL A 358 20.35 12.19 1.64
N LYS A 359 19.83 13.41 1.75
CA LYS A 359 19.26 13.95 2.99
C LYS A 359 17.77 13.73 2.96
N ILE A 360 17.24 13.10 3.99
CA ILE A 360 15.84 12.74 4.13
C ILE A 360 15.33 13.16 5.51
N LYS A 361 14.03 13.30 5.63
CA LYS A 361 13.36 13.51 6.92
C LYS A 361 12.96 12.14 7.49
N ASP A 362 13.20 11.89 8.77
CA ASP A 362 12.58 10.77 9.47
C ASP A 362 11.12 11.08 9.82
N LYS A 363 10.40 10.11 10.37
CA LYS A 363 8.99 10.28 10.78
C LYS A 363 8.74 11.44 11.76
N ASN A 364 9.78 11.88 12.48
CA ASN A 364 9.70 13.01 13.41
C ASN A 364 10.15 14.32 12.74
N LYS A 365 10.31 14.32 11.39
CA LYS A 365 10.79 15.44 10.57
C LYS A 365 12.22 15.88 10.87
N ASN A 366 13.02 15.03 11.51
CA ASN A 366 14.45 15.29 11.73
C ASN A 366 15.25 14.94 10.48
N ASP A 367 16.25 15.76 10.16
CA ASP A 367 17.19 15.50 9.06
C ASP A 367 18.05 14.27 9.35
N LYS A 368 18.11 13.35 8.40
CA LYS A 368 19.01 12.22 8.40
C LYS A 368 19.66 12.06 7.04
N SER A 369 20.92 11.62 7.06
CA SER A 369 21.63 11.25 5.83
C SER A 369 21.56 9.73 5.66
N TRP A 370 21.23 9.32 4.46
CA TRP A 370 21.23 7.93 4.08
C TRP A 370 22.18 7.74 2.89
N SER A 371 23.06 6.73 2.99
CA SER A 371 24.08 6.48 1.99
C SER A 371 24.06 5.03 1.54
N ASN A 372 24.29 4.82 0.27
CA ASN A 372 24.56 3.51 -0.31
C ASN A 372 25.76 3.57 -1.24
N SER A 373 26.48 2.43 -1.38
CA SER A 373 27.69 2.38 -2.21
C SER A 373 27.75 1.11 -3.04
N VAL A 374 28.41 1.23 -4.19
CA VAL A 374 28.77 0.11 -5.05
C VAL A 374 30.28 0.12 -5.30
N GLU A 375 30.88 -1.08 -5.34
CA GLU A 375 32.28 -1.26 -5.67
C GLU A 375 32.44 -1.95 -7.03
N VAL A 376 33.37 -1.44 -7.83
CA VAL A 376 33.75 -2.04 -9.11
C VAL A 376 35.30 -2.14 -9.19
N LYS A 377 35.80 -3.18 -9.85
CA LYS A 377 37.19 -3.41 -10.02
C LYS A 377 37.57 -3.25 -11.48
N ALA A 378 38.73 -2.62 -11.72
CA ALA A 378 39.31 -2.50 -13.04
C ALA A 378 40.84 -2.54 -12.96
N LYS A 379 41.45 -2.95 -14.04
CA LYS A 379 42.93 -2.99 -14.18
C LYS A 379 43.32 -2.07 -15.32
N ALA A 380 44.23 -1.14 -15.06
CA ALA A 380 44.83 -0.31 -16.09
C ALA A 380 45.63 -1.17 -17.07
N ALA A 381 45.59 -0.86 -18.35
CA ALA A 381 46.35 -1.60 -19.35
C ALA A 381 47.85 -1.67 -18.99
N SER A 382 48.48 -2.79 -19.22
CA SER A 382 49.85 -3.02 -18.80
C SER A 382 50.92 -2.53 -19.78
N ALA A 383 50.53 -2.17 -21.02
CA ALA A 383 51.44 -1.70 -22.04
C ALA A 383 50.88 -0.47 -22.77
N LYS A 384 51.75 0.43 -23.17
CA LYS A 384 51.41 1.54 -24.05
C LYS A 384 51.03 1.01 -25.43
N PRO A 385 49.97 1.50 -26.06
CA PRO A 385 49.63 1.12 -27.43
C PRO A 385 50.84 1.40 -28.36
N THR A 386 51.24 0.40 -29.11
CA THR A 386 52.28 0.58 -30.15
C THR A 386 51.61 1.08 -31.39
N VAL A 387 51.93 2.29 -31.81
CA VAL A 387 51.51 2.80 -33.13
C VAL A 387 52.47 2.17 -34.15
N THR A 388 51.95 1.24 -34.94
CA THR A 388 52.67 0.77 -36.12
C THR A 388 52.42 1.79 -37.22
N VAL A 389 53.47 2.54 -37.63
CA VAL A 389 53.46 3.50 -38.74
C VAL A 389 53.50 2.74 -40.06
#